data_a5f58331a2d5b7a26f28b1dc6ea58975
#
_entry.id   a5f58331a2d5b7a26f28b1dc6ea58975
#
_cell.length_a   1.000
_cell.length_b   1.000
_cell.length_c   1.000
_cell.angle_alpha   90.00
_cell.angle_beta   90.00
_cell.angle_gamma   90.00
#
_symmetry.space_group_name_H-M   'P 1'
#
loop_
_entity.id
_entity.type
_entity.pdbx_description
1 polymer ?
#
loop_
_entity_poly.entity_id
_entity_poly.type
_entity_poly.pdbx_seq_one_letter_code
_entity_poly.pdbx_strand_id
1 'polypeptide(L)'
;MKKYFLVLISLTLVACGGIPKNSSIQEGSILGSVPEGSIVRVIASTPQNGMTPEEIVSGFLNASASSENDFKIAREYLIPELRDIWKPTDQIQVYEGQGRLNTTESNSVIFTAPLNSVIDGRSRITLSEPDSQLVQEFKLKKVDNEWRINLDFKGLSISRADLNRSFTTFPLWFPDSSLKTLTPDIVVLPRSTTGNATRLMQLLLKGPGENLTGAVKSAFPVGTTLAINSVPVSNGLATVSLNETVLSAEPYLREVLSAQIVKTLSKIPEIRIVRINVGTSSLIVPNTPIRQSTTLWEKFSPDSNREADALAIQNGKIFRMNTEVTSAISDNYFNSGSWFAATANRDENILAAVTEDRTKFVVQNSTTATPRRVLIEGQGFRIPRSDIFDAIWVTGVNQISVVQNNRVVNVSIDGIEKQNVIDVIPSPDGVRALLIVNTAYGTELRIGTIVRDDQSIKIIYVRKLIRDGFSVTQATWQDSETVLYLDNFSEPASIYSVDTFTGFSKSLYSQLGSRNLASVIKRPTYLTLEDGSLLERVSGEWIGRGNLINATYPG
;
A
#
# COMPACT_ATOMS: atom_id res chain seq x y z
N MET A 1 -2.92 -75.85 -43.02
CA MET A 1 -2.47 -74.61 -42.38
C MET A 1 -2.95 -73.35 -43.19
N LYS A 2 -4.18 -73.28 -43.65
CA LYS A 2 -4.74 -72.14 -44.40
C LYS A 2 -6.13 -71.71 -43.94
N LYS A 3 -6.61 -72.16 -42.78
CA LYS A 3 -7.96 -71.88 -42.29
C LYS A 3 -8.02 -71.07 -40.97
N TYR A 4 -6.88 -70.70 -40.39
CA TYR A 4 -6.82 -69.90 -39.16
C TYR A 4 -6.34 -68.47 -39.34
N PHE A 5 -6.08 -68.02 -40.57
CA PHE A 5 -5.61 -66.67 -40.88
C PHE A 5 -6.74 -65.67 -41.20
N LEU A 6 -7.98 -66.15 -41.32
CA LEU A 6 -9.12 -65.28 -41.71
C LEU A 6 -10.03 -64.90 -40.56
N VAL A 7 -9.76 -65.35 -39.34
CA VAL A 7 -10.54 -64.99 -38.11
C VAL A 7 -9.91 -63.87 -37.30
N LEU A 8 -8.65 -63.51 -37.60
CA LEU A 8 -7.94 -62.48 -36.83
C LEU A 8 -8.09 -61.05 -37.42
N ILE A 9 -8.79 -60.86 -38.55
CA ILE A 9 -8.98 -59.53 -39.21
C ILE A 9 -10.35 -58.93 -38.91
N SER A 10 -11.26 -59.61 -38.24
CA SER A 10 -12.63 -59.12 -37.97
C SER A 10 -12.86 -58.52 -36.57
N LEU A 11 -11.83 -58.30 -35.74
CA LEU A 11 -11.98 -57.80 -34.38
C LEU A 11 -11.46 -56.37 -34.15
N THR A 12 -11.15 -55.60 -35.17
CA THR A 12 -10.58 -54.24 -34.98
C THR A 12 -11.43 -53.07 -35.48
N LEU A 13 -12.75 -53.22 -35.54
CA LEU A 13 -13.64 -52.13 -35.99
C LEU A 13 -14.88 -51.96 -35.08
N VAL A 14 -14.69 -51.82 -33.78
CA VAL A 14 -15.72 -51.22 -32.88
C VAL A 14 -15.03 -50.35 -31.86
N ALA A 15 -14.54 -49.18 -32.29
CA ALA A 15 -14.21 -48.04 -31.43
C ALA A 15 -15.24 -46.95 -31.72
N CYS A 16 -16.47 -47.12 -31.23
CA CYS A 16 -17.43 -46.02 -31.16
C CYS A 16 -17.08 -45.17 -29.96
N GLY A 17 -16.58 -43.97 -30.25
CA GLY A 17 -16.33 -42.92 -29.28
C GLY A 17 -17.59 -42.53 -28.50
N GLY A 18 -17.67 -42.94 -27.25
CA GLY A 18 -18.60 -42.38 -26.29
C GLY A 18 -18.10 -40.99 -25.86
N ILE A 19 -18.80 -39.94 -26.25
CA ILE A 19 -18.61 -38.59 -25.67
C ILE A 19 -19.02 -38.70 -24.19
N PRO A 20 -18.10 -38.42 -23.22
CA PRO A 20 -18.50 -38.42 -21.81
C PRO A 20 -19.48 -37.27 -21.57
N LYS A 21 -20.67 -37.56 -21.11
CA LYS A 21 -21.73 -36.58 -20.79
C LYS A 21 -21.53 -35.85 -19.46
N ASN A 22 -20.42 -36.09 -18.75
CA ASN A 22 -20.06 -35.41 -17.52
C ASN A 22 -18.55 -35.20 -17.51
N SER A 23 -18.08 -34.15 -18.17
CA SER A 23 -16.81 -33.55 -17.84
C SER A 23 -17.07 -32.57 -16.69
N SER A 24 -16.59 -32.90 -15.48
CA SER A 24 -16.37 -31.89 -14.46
C SER A 24 -15.54 -30.77 -15.13
N ILE A 25 -16.00 -29.54 -15.02
CA ILE A 25 -15.21 -28.37 -15.41
C ILE A 25 -13.95 -28.43 -14.51
N GLN A 26 -12.85 -28.90 -15.06
CA GLN A 26 -11.55 -28.64 -14.43
C GLN A 26 -11.29 -27.16 -14.67
N GLU A 27 -11.31 -26.37 -13.59
CA GLU A 27 -10.71 -25.05 -13.61
C GLU A 27 -9.31 -25.18 -14.18
N GLY A 28 -9.06 -24.47 -15.29
CA GLY A 28 -7.74 -24.40 -15.89
C GLY A 28 -6.77 -23.97 -14.81
N SER A 29 -5.64 -24.67 -14.69
CA SER A 29 -4.55 -24.25 -13.83
C SER A 29 -4.36 -22.75 -14.00
N ILE A 30 -4.46 -22.00 -12.91
CA ILE A 30 -4.07 -20.58 -12.86
C ILE A 30 -2.69 -20.56 -13.51
N LEU A 31 -2.59 -19.92 -14.68
CA LEU A 31 -1.30 -19.64 -15.33
C LEU A 31 -0.42 -19.10 -14.21
N GLY A 32 0.62 -19.87 -13.87
CA GLY A 32 1.46 -19.63 -12.72
C GLY A 32 1.79 -18.15 -12.65
N SER A 33 1.63 -17.54 -11.48
CA SER A 33 2.12 -16.20 -11.22
C SER A 33 3.53 -16.11 -11.79
N VAL A 34 3.72 -15.20 -12.76
CA VAL A 34 5.06 -14.86 -13.25
C VAL A 34 5.88 -14.61 -11.98
N PRO A 35 7.02 -15.31 -11.76
CA PRO A 35 7.80 -15.11 -10.55
C PRO A 35 8.04 -13.61 -10.37
N GLU A 36 7.72 -13.05 -9.20
CA GLU A 36 8.13 -11.70 -8.84
C GLU A 36 9.64 -11.62 -9.00
N GLY A 37 10.10 -10.94 -10.06
CA GLY A 37 11.52 -10.85 -10.40
C GLY A 37 11.87 -11.12 -11.86
N SER A 38 10.95 -11.61 -12.70
CA SER A 38 11.22 -11.65 -14.15
C SER A 38 11.23 -10.23 -14.71
N ILE A 39 12.42 -9.71 -15.02
CA ILE A 39 12.57 -8.41 -15.70
C ILE A 39 12.02 -8.59 -17.12
N VAL A 40 10.79 -8.14 -17.35
CA VAL A 40 10.24 -8.02 -18.71
C VAL A 40 10.88 -6.79 -19.34
N ARG A 41 11.91 -7.02 -20.14
CA ARG A 41 12.63 -5.95 -20.81
C ARG A 41 11.76 -5.36 -21.93
N VAL A 42 11.41 -4.09 -21.82
CA VAL A 42 10.77 -3.35 -22.92
C VAL A 42 11.85 -3.07 -23.95
N ILE A 43 11.75 -3.72 -25.11
CA ILE A 43 12.67 -3.45 -26.24
C ILE A 43 12.12 -2.21 -26.95
N ALA A 44 12.71 -1.06 -26.66
CA ALA A 44 12.43 0.18 -27.36
C ALA A 44 13.14 0.18 -28.72
N SER A 45 12.45 0.66 -29.76
CA SER A 45 13.02 0.86 -31.08
C SER A 45 13.47 2.30 -31.29
N THR A 46 14.53 2.52 -32.03
CA THR A 46 14.99 3.84 -32.46
C THR A 46 14.09 4.40 -33.57
N PRO A 47 14.03 5.74 -33.77
CA PRO A 47 13.28 6.30 -34.89
C PRO A 47 13.83 5.78 -36.23
N GLN A 48 12.94 5.40 -37.13
CA GLN A 48 13.28 4.91 -38.46
C GLN A 48 13.07 6.02 -39.52
N ASN A 49 13.77 5.90 -40.62
CA ASN A 49 13.64 6.87 -41.73
C ASN A 49 12.24 6.84 -42.34
N GLY A 50 11.69 8.01 -42.65
CA GLY A 50 10.40 8.18 -43.30
C GLY A 50 9.19 8.03 -42.35
N MET A 51 9.38 7.91 -41.02
CA MET A 51 8.26 7.87 -40.07
C MET A 51 7.44 9.15 -40.13
N THR A 52 6.11 9.00 -40.09
CA THR A 52 5.14 10.11 -39.97
C THR A 52 5.21 10.78 -38.59
N PRO A 53 4.66 12.00 -38.41
CA PRO A 53 4.58 12.66 -37.11
C PRO A 53 3.93 11.78 -36.05
N GLU A 54 2.86 11.08 -36.35
CA GLU A 54 2.16 10.19 -35.40
C GLU A 54 3.03 8.99 -35.01
N GLU A 55 3.73 8.38 -35.95
CA GLU A 55 4.64 7.26 -35.70
C GLU A 55 5.83 7.69 -34.82
N ILE A 56 6.36 8.89 -35.01
CA ILE A 56 7.41 9.45 -34.16
C ILE A 56 6.92 9.65 -32.74
N VAL A 57 5.72 10.22 -32.53
CA VAL A 57 5.16 10.40 -31.17
C VAL A 57 4.82 9.06 -30.53
N SER A 58 4.22 8.14 -31.27
CA SER A 58 3.95 6.78 -30.78
C SER A 58 5.23 6.05 -30.39
N GLY A 59 6.28 6.15 -31.22
CA GLY A 59 7.60 5.58 -30.94
C GLY A 59 8.25 6.19 -29.70
N PHE A 60 8.15 7.52 -29.50
CA PHE A 60 8.62 8.21 -28.32
C PHE A 60 7.91 7.74 -27.04
N LEU A 61 6.57 7.65 -27.05
CA LEU A 61 5.79 7.17 -25.92
C LEU A 61 6.17 5.73 -25.54
N ASN A 62 6.31 4.85 -26.53
CA ASN A 62 6.77 3.49 -26.32
C ASN A 62 8.20 3.42 -25.79
N ALA A 63 9.12 4.23 -26.35
CA ALA A 63 10.51 4.28 -25.90
C ALA A 63 10.65 4.86 -24.47
N SER A 64 9.72 5.72 -24.06
CA SER A 64 9.65 6.29 -22.69
C SER A 64 9.36 5.24 -21.62
N ALA A 65 8.88 4.05 -21.99
CA ALA A 65 8.72 2.92 -21.08
C ALA A 65 10.07 2.26 -20.71
N SER A 66 11.17 2.55 -21.43
CA SER A 66 12.50 2.00 -21.14
C SER A 66 13.41 3.05 -20.51
N SER A 67 13.73 2.86 -19.24
CA SER A 67 14.66 3.74 -18.50
C SER A 67 16.15 3.41 -18.73
N GLU A 68 16.47 2.46 -19.61
CA GLU A 68 17.84 2.01 -19.87
C GLU A 68 18.72 3.18 -20.35
N ASN A 69 19.93 3.28 -19.76
CA ASN A 69 20.91 4.32 -20.09
C ASN A 69 20.29 5.73 -20.09
N ASP A 70 19.49 6.04 -19.08
CA ASP A 70 18.82 7.33 -18.92
C ASP A 70 17.90 7.67 -20.11
N PHE A 71 17.00 6.72 -20.45
CA PHE A 71 16.04 6.87 -21.55
C PHE A 71 16.69 7.11 -22.92
N LYS A 72 17.86 6.53 -23.17
CA LYS A 72 18.67 6.76 -24.38
C LYS A 72 17.84 6.67 -25.67
N ILE A 73 17.00 5.65 -25.82
CA ILE A 73 16.22 5.47 -27.04
C ILE A 73 15.15 6.56 -27.19
N ALA A 74 14.46 6.93 -26.12
CA ALA A 74 13.47 8.03 -26.17
C ALA A 74 14.13 9.37 -26.55
N ARG A 75 15.36 9.62 -26.08
CA ARG A 75 16.12 10.82 -26.45
C ARG A 75 16.41 10.93 -27.95
N GLU A 76 16.51 9.82 -28.67
CA GLU A 76 16.74 9.81 -30.13
C GLU A 76 15.54 10.34 -30.94
N TYR A 77 14.32 10.30 -30.38
CA TYR A 77 13.12 10.88 -30.97
C TYR A 77 13.04 12.41 -30.85
N LEU A 78 13.87 13.01 -29.96
CA LEU A 78 13.93 14.45 -29.74
C LEU A 78 14.87 15.15 -30.75
N ILE A 79 14.64 16.44 -30.96
CA ILE A 79 15.63 17.29 -31.68
C ILE A 79 16.97 17.26 -30.93
N PRO A 80 18.11 17.40 -31.60
CA PRO A 80 19.45 17.28 -30.98
C PRO A 80 19.64 18.17 -29.75
N GLU A 81 19.12 19.40 -29.78
CA GLU A 81 19.25 20.39 -28.72
C GLU A 81 18.57 19.98 -27.40
N LEU A 82 17.57 19.11 -27.48
CA LEU A 82 16.82 18.66 -26.30
C LEU A 82 17.34 17.35 -25.70
N ARG A 83 18.13 16.58 -26.43
CA ARG A 83 18.54 15.23 -26.02
C ARG A 83 19.23 15.21 -24.65
N ASP A 84 20.13 16.14 -24.40
CA ASP A 84 20.92 16.17 -23.17
C ASP A 84 20.24 16.95 -22.02
N ILE A 85 19.35 17.88 -22.35
CA ILE A 85 18.70 18.74 -21.36
C ILE A 85 17.33 18.23 -20.90
N TRP A 86 16.71 17.29 -21.64
CA TRP A 86 15.43 16.72 -21.27
C TRP A 86 15.53 15.92 -19.98
N LYS A 87 14.62 16.20 -19.03
CA LYS A 87 14.55 15.58 -17.71
C LYS A 87 13.30 14.72 -17.60
N PRO A 88 13.37 13.45 -17.98
CA PRO A 88 12.21 12.53 -18.03
C PRO A 88 11.57 12.29 -16.66
N THR A 89 12.35 12.34 -15.58
CA THR A 89 11.87 12.03 -14.22
C THR A 89 11.45 13.26 -13.41
N ASP A 90 11.49 14.48 -13.99
CA ASP A 90 10.99 15.68 -13.29
C ASP A 90 9.48 15.60 -13.04
N GLN A 91 8.74 14.95 -13.95
CA GLN A 91 7.34 14.61 -13.81
C GLN A 91 7.01 13.41 -14.70
N ILE A 92 6.25 12.45 -14.18
CA ILE A 92 5.75 11.32 -14.99
C ILE A 92 4.24 11.33 -14.91
N GLN A 93 3.60 11.49 -16.07
CA GLN A 93 2.15 11.40 -16.22
C GLN A 93 1.79 9.97 -16.59
N VAL A 94 1.00 9.31 -15.73
CA VAL A 94 0.59 7.92 -15.92
C VAL A 94 -0.82 7.88 -16.47
N TYR A 95 -0.98 7.31 -17.66
CA TYR A 95 -2.29 7.19 -18.32
C TYR A 95 -2.81 5.76 -18.32
N GLU A 96 -4.15 5.62 -18.43
CA GLU A 96 -4.83 4.33 -18.47
C GLU A 96 -5.18 3.95 -19.92
N GLY A 97 -5.06 2.66 -20.23
CA GLY A 97 -5.43 2.10 -21.54
C GLY A 97 -4.55 2.57 -22.70
N GLN A 98 -5.15 2.63 -23.88
CA GLN A 98 -4.50 3.15 -25.10
C GLN A 98 -4.95 4.59 -25.32
N GLY A 99 -3.98 5.49 -25.51
CA GLY A 99 -4.27 6.87 -25.88
C GLY A 99 -4.61 7.02 -27.36
N ARG A 100 -5.10 8.20 -27.72
CA ARG A 100 -5.41 8.60 -29.10
C ARG A 100 -4.42 9.66 -29.56
N LEU A 101 -3.94 9.54 -30.78
CA LEU A 101 -3.09 10.52 -31.45
C LEU A 101 -3.90 11.20 -32.54
N ASN A 102 -3.84 12.52 -32.62
CA ASN A 102 -4.47 13.32 -33.68
C ASN A 102 -3.46 14.35 -34.19
N THR A 103 -3.11 14.27 -35.47
CA THR A 103 -2.24 15.26 -36.12
C THR A 103 -3.03 16.53 -36.43
N THR A 104 -2.47 17.69 -36.11
CA THR A 104 -3.03 19.01 -36.41
C THR A 104 -2.47 19.55 -37.72
N GLU A 105 -3.12 20.57 -38.32
CA GLU A 105 -2.63 21.25 -39.52
C GLU A 105 -1.27 21.93 -39.33
N SER A 106 -0.88 22.23 -38.08
CA SER A 106 0.39 22.89 -37.72
C SER A 106 1.57 21.93 -37.49
N ASN A 107 1.48 20.68 -37.94
CA ASN A 107 2.48 19.62 -37.71
C ASN A 107 2.72 19.32 -36.22
N SER A 108 1.73 19.54 -35.37
CA SER A 108 1.71 19.04 -34.00
C SER A 108 0.89 17.76 -33.93
N VAL A 109 1.21 16.90 -32.97
CA VAL A 109 0.41 15.71 -32.63
C VAL A 109 -0.11 15.85 -31.23
N ILE A 110 -1.42 15.78 -31.07
CA ILE A 110 -2.08 15.80 -29.75
C ILE A 110 -2.32 14.36 -29.32
N PHE A 111 -1.76 14.01 -28.16
CA PHE A 111 -2.01 12.76 -27.46
C PHE A 111 -3.05 12.98 -26.38
N THR A 112 -4.11 12.16 -26.36
CA THR A 112 -5.17 12.21 -25.34
C THR A 112 -5.40 10.83 -24.76
N ALA A 113 -5.43 10.73 -23.42
CA ALA A 113 -5.71 9.50 -22.70
C ALA A 113 -6.31 9.79 -21.30
N PRO A 114 -7.07 8.87 -20.69
CA PRO A 114 -7.46 9.02 -19.30
C PRO A 114 -6.22 9.11 -18.38
N LEU A 115 -6.13 10.17 -17.58
CA LEU A 115 -5.03 10.35 -16.62
C LEU A 115 -5.29 9.52 -15.36
N ASN A 116 -4.35 8.64 -15.02
CA ASN A 116 -4.44 7.80 -13.83
C ASN A 116 -3.79 8.44 -12.60
N SER A 117 -2.55 8.88 -12.75
CA SER A 117 -1.76 9.45 -11.66
C SER A 117 -0.61 10.30 -12.21
N VAL A 118 -0.01 11.09 -11.32
CA VAL A 118 1.19 11.88 -11.62
C VAL A 118 2.27 11.53 -10.59
N ILE A 119 3.50 11.30 -11.07
CA ILE A 119 4.67 11.11 -10.21
C ILE A 119 5.50 12.41 -10.32
N ASP A 120 5.76 13.04 -9.18
CA ASP A 120 6.49 14.31 -9.11
C ASP A 120 8.01 14.14 -9.20
N GLY A 121 8.75 15.25 -9.23
CA GLY A 121 10.24 15.27 -9.25
C GLY A 121 10.90 14.72 -7.97
N ARG A 122 10.10 14.46 -6.91
CA ARG A 122 10.50 13.71 -5.72
C ARG A 122 10.12 12.22 -5.80
N SER A 123 9.69 11.78 -6.97
CA SER A 123 9.27 10.38 -7.25
C SER A 123 8.04 9.92 -6.45
N ARG A 124 7.19 10.85 -5.96
CA ARG A 124 5.95 10.53 -5.25
C ARG A 124 4.78 10.50 -6.19
N ILE A 125 3.97 9.46 -6.06
CA ILE A 125 2.78 9.27 -6.88
C ILE A 125 1.55 9.91 -6.21
N THR A 126 0.75 10.61 -7.01
CA THR A 126 -0.55 11.15 -6.62
C THR A 126 -1.59 10.69 -7.63
N LEU A 127 -2.67 10.07 -7.13
CA LEU A 127 -3.79 9.68 -7.98
C LEU A 127 -4.50 10.91 -8.53
N SER A 128 -4.87 10.87 -9.79
CA SER A 128 -5.68 11.92 -10.43
C SER A 128 -7.15 11.73 -10.07
N GLU A 129 -7.90 12.84 -10.05
CA GLU A 129 -9.35 12.79 -9.90
C GLU A 129 -9.98 11.92 -11.01
N PRO A 130 -11.12 11.27 -10.75
CA PRO A 130 -11.88 10.57 -11.77
C PRO A 130 -12.12 11.45 -13.00
N ASP A 131 -12.19 10.83 -14.17
CA ASP A 131 -12.41 11.50 -15.48
C ASP A 131 -11.34 12.51 -15.91
N SER A 132 -10.26 12.65 -15.12
CA SER A 132 -9.10 13.46 -15.52
C SER A 132 -8.53 12.95 -16.84
N GLN A 133 -8.22 13.89 -17.74
CA GLN A 133 -7.64 13.59 -19.03
C GLN A 133 -6.21 14.12 -19.12
N LEU A 134 -5.32 13.29 -19.63
CA LEU A 134 -4.04 13.73 -20.16
C LEU A 134 -4.26 14.26 -21.56
N VAL A 135 -3.95 15.52 -21.80
CA VAL A 135 -3.91 16.12 -23.12
C VAL A 135 -2.51 16.71 -23.32
N GLN A 136 -1.73 16.12 -24.20
CA GLN A 136 -0.34 16.48 -24.42
C GLN A 136 -0.11 16.81 -25.89
N GLU A 137 0.33 18.03 -26.17
CA GLU A 137 0.75 18.45 -27.51
C GLU A 137 2.24 18.16 -27.72
N PHE A 138 2.55 17.50 -28.83
CA PHE A 138 3.91 17.25 -29.30
C PHE A 138 4.15 18.08 -30.57
N LYS A 139 4.98 19.11 -30.46
CA LYS A 139 5.42 19.89 -31.63
C LYS A 139 6.56 19.16 -32.33
N LEU A 140 6.53 19.09 -33.65
CA LEU A 140 7.56 18.41 -34.43
C LEU A 140 8.29 19.37 -35.36
N LYS A 141 9.56 19.07 -35.60
CA LYS A 141 10.42 19.72 -36.59
C LYS A 141 11.12 18.68 -37.45
N LYS A 142 11.46 19.02 -38.67
CA LYS A 142 12.35 18.21 -39.51
C LYS A 142 13.80 18.51 -39.18
N VAL A 143 14.56 17.46 -38.93
CA VAL A 143 16.02 17.46 -38.77
C VAL A 143 16.55 16.47 -39.81
N ASP A 144 17.39 16.92 -40.73
CA ASP A 144 17.89 16.11 -41.87
C ASP A 144 16.77 15.43 -42.67
N ASN A 145 15.68 16.17 -42.92
CA ASN A 145 14.46 15.74 -43.57
C ASN A 145 13.60 14.70 -42.81
N GLU A 146 13.97 14.31 -41.60
CA GLU A 146 13.27 13.38 -40.71
C GLU A 146 12.54 14.11 -39.59
N TRP A 147 11.34 13.65 -39.21
CA TRP A 147 10.60 14.25 -38.12
C TRP A 147 11.25 13.95 -36.75
N ARG A 148 11.34 14.97 -35.89
CA ARG A 148 11.77 14.87 -34.48
C ARG A 148 10.90 15.75 -33.61
N ILE A 149 10.73 15.34 -32.34
CA ILE A 149 9.90 16.05 -31.37
C ILE A 149 10.69 17.25 -30.82
N ASN A 150 10.07 18.44 -30.92
CA ASN A 150 10.51 19.64 -30.25
C ASN A 150 9.67 19.84 -28.98
N LEU A 151 10.05 19.12 -27.92
CA LEU A 151 9.33 19.06 -26.66
C LEU A 151 9.39 20.41 -25.94
N ASP A 152 8.26 20.91 -25.46
CA ASP A 152 8.18 22.15 -24.66
C ASP A 152 7.73 21.89 -23.21
N PHE A 153 7.60 20.63 -22.81
CA PHE A 153 7.33 20.24 -21.44
C PHE A 153 8.46 19.37 -20.84
N LYS A 154 8.51 19.33 -19.50
CA LYS A 154 9.42 18.47 -18.75
C LYS A 154 8.72 17.17 -18.40
N GLY A 155 9.50 16.09 -18.23
CA GLY A 155 8.98 14.80 -17.84
C GLY A 155 8.57 13.92 -19.01
N LEU A 156 7.82 12.88 -18.74
CA LEU A 156 7.34 11.90 -19.73
C LEU A 156 5.91 11.45 -19.42
N SER A 157 5.27 10.87 -20.45
CA SER A 157 3.98 10.19 -20.33
C SER A 157 4.16 8.70 -20.55
N ILE A 158 3.61 7.87 -19.66
CA ILE A 158 3.76 6.42 -19.69
C ILE A 158 2.42 5.74 -19.40
N SER A 159 2.15 4.61 -20.06
CA SER A 159 0.98 3.82 -19.73
C SER A 159 1.12 3.18 -18.34
N ARG A 160 -0.01 2.96 -17.64
CA ARG A 160 -0.01 2.23 -16.37
C ARG A 160 0.60 0.83 -16.50
N ALA A 161 0.35 0.15 -17.62
CA ALA A 161 0.95 -1.16 -17.88
C ALA A 161 2.48 -1.09 -17.97
N ASP A 162 3.01 -0.05 -18.63
CA ASP A 162 4.46 0.16 -18.75
C ASP A 162 5.08 0.63 -17.44
N LEU A 163 4.39 1.47 -16.67
CA LEU A 163 4.82 1.84 -15.33
C LEU A 163 5.02 0.59 -14.47
N ASN A 164 4.04 -0.30 -14.43
CA ASN A 164 4.10 -1.53 -13.63
C ASN A 164 5.23 -2.48 -14.08
N ARG A 165 5.61 -2.45 -15.36
CA ARG A 165 6.73 -3.26 -15.88
C ARG A 165 8.10 -2.65 -15.59
N SER A 166 8.24 -1.35 -15.74
CA SER A 166 9.53 -0.65 -15.76
C SER A 166 9.90 0.02 -14.45
N PHE A 167 8.92 0.28 -13.58
CA PHE A 167 9.11 0.94 -12.30
C PHE A 167 8.67 0.05 -11.13
N THR A 168 9.10 0.40 -9.95
CA THR A 168 8.68 -0.25 -8.70
C THR A 168 8.65 0.75 -7.56
N THR A 169 7.93 0.43 -6.52
CA THR A 169 7.81 1.24 -5.31
C THR A 169 8.93 0.92 -4.32
N PHE A 170 9.42 1.95 -3.65
CA PHE A 170 10.38 1.85 -2.56
C PHE A 170 9.91 2.69 -1.37
N PRO A 171 9.87 2.13 -0.15
CA PRO A 171 9.58 2.90 1.04
C PRO A 171 10.81 3.71 1.50
N LEU A 172 10.62 5.00 1.70
CA LEU A 172 11.48 5.82 2.54
C LEU A 172 10.89 5.76 3.96
N TRP A 173 11.68 5.40 4.94
CA TRP A 173 11.18 5.19 6.29
C TRP A 173 11.43 6.40 7.18
N PHE A 174 10.37 6.94 7.78
CA PHE A 174 10.41 8.08 8.69
C PHE A 174 9.81 7.71 10.05
N PRO A 175 10.46 8.09 11.17
CA PRO A 175 9.90 7.82 12.49
C PRO A 175 8.63 8.65 12.73
N ASP A 176 7.69 8.06 13.44
CA ASP A 176 6.55 8.74 14.00
C ASP A 176 6.96 9.86 14.96
N SER A 177 6.04 10.66 15.45
CA SER A 177 6.32 11.78 16.36
C SER A 177 6.98 11.36 17.67
N SER A 178 6.75 10.11 18.13
CA SER A 178 7.32 9.50 19.35
C SER A 178 8.67 8.79 19.12
N LEU A 179 9.12 8.66 17.87
CA LEU A 179 10.35 7.97 17.44
C LEU A 179 10.36 6.46 17.74
N LYS A 180 9.21 5.84 17.95
CA LYS A 180 9.09 4.42 18.30
C LYS A 180 8.86 3.51 17.10
N THR A 181 8.21 4.01 16.06
CA THR A 181 7.83 3.24 14.88
C THR A 181 8.21 4.00 13.61
N LEU A 182 8.56 3.28 12.56
CA LEU A 182 8.84 3.86 11.25
C LEU A 182 7.61 3.75 10.35
N THR A 183 7.27 4.85 9.72
CA THR A 183 6.19 4.98 8.73
C THR A 183 6.78 5.01 7.33
N PRO A 184 6.25 4.24 6.36
CA PRO A 184 6.72 4.29 4.99
C PRO A 184 6.15 5.50 4.23
N ASP A 185 7.02 6.20 3.49
CA ASP A 185 6.70 7.21 2.49
C ASP A 185 7.16 6.69 1.12
N ILE A 186 6.22 6.31 0.28
CA ILE A 186 6.54 5.54 -0.93
C ILE A 186 7.00 6.45 -2.06
N VAL A 187 8.09 6.05 -2.71
CA VAL A 187 8.60 6.64 -3.96
C VAL A 187 8.63 5.60 -5.08
N VAL A 188 8.45 6.07 -6.30
CA VAL A 188 8.43 5.24 -7.51
C VAL A 188 9.74 5.47 -8.28
N LEU A 189 10.53 4.40 -8.46
CA LEU A 189 11.81 4.46 -9.17
C LEU A 189 11.88 3.37 -10.25
N PRO A 190 12.70 3.54 -11.29
CA PRO A 190 12.95 2.50 -12.26
C PRO A 190 13.48 1.22 -11.60
N ARG A 191 13.01 0.04 -12.07
CA ARG A 191 13.40 -1.27 -11.49
C ARG A 191 14.90 -1.57 -11.62
N SER A 192 15.49 -1.22 -12.76
CA SER A 192 16.83 -1.69 -13.16
C SER A 192 17.87 -0.57 -13.22
N THR A 193 18.00 0.24 -12.17
CA THR A 193 19.07 1.24 -12.13
C THR A 193 20.06 0.98 -11.00
N THR A 194 21.34 0.93 -11.35
CA THR A 194 22.45 0.82 -10.40
C THR A 194 22.53 2.01 -9.43
N GLY A 195 21.79 3.10 -9.70
CA GLY A 195 21.74 4.32 -8.88
C GLY A 195 20.64 4.36 -7.82
N ASN A 196 19.78 3.35 -7.71
CA ASN A 196 18.62 3.40 -6.79
C ASN A 196 19.04 3.59 -5.32
N ALA A 197 20.11 2.96 -4.85
CA ALA A 197 20.61 3.17 -3.49
C ALA A 197 20.96 4.65 -3.23
N THR A 198 21.64 5.29 -4.18
CA THR A 198 21.98 6.73 -4.11
C THR A 198 20.72 7.59 -4.13
N ARG A 199 19.80 7.30 -5.07
CA ARG A 199 18.57 8.08 -5.21
C ARG A 199 17.68 7.98 -3.97
N LEU A 200 17.52 6.78 -3.39
CA LEU A 200 16.77 6.58 -2.15
C LEU A 200 17.38 7.36 -0.99
N MET A 201 18.71 7.35 -0.83
CA MET A 201 19.37 8.13 0.21
C MET A 201 19.22 9.63 0.01
N GLN A 202 19.32 10.13 -1.23
CA GLN A 202 19.07 11.54 -1.54
C GLN A 202 17.64 11.96 -1.21
N LEU A 203 16.64 11.11 -1.53
CA LEU A 203 15.24 11.37 -1.21
C LEU A 203 14.97 11.29 0.29
N LEU A 204 15.53 10.31 0.99
CA LEU A 204 15.42 10.17 2.45
C LEU A 204 15.97 11.39 3.19
N LEU A 205 17.14 11.89 2.78
CA LEU A 205 17.77 13.08 3.38
C LEU A 205 17.02 14.39 3.07
N LYS A 206 16.21 14.44 2.00
CA LYS A 206 15.31 15.57 1.71
C LYS A 206 14.11 15.64 2.65
N GLY A 207 13.85 14.58 3.42
CA GLY A 207 12.72 14.51 4.35
C GLY A 207 11.45 13.90 3.75
N PRO A 208 10.40 13.75 4.58
CA PRO A 208 9.13 13.13 4.21
C PRO A 208 8.35 13.94 3.17
N GLY A 209 7.36 13.31 2.57
CA GLY A 209 6.38 13.96 1.71
C GLY A 209 5.49 14.94 2.48
N GLU A 210 4.92 15.90 1.75
CA GLU A 210 4.02 16.90 2.34
C GLU A 210 2.83 16.26 3.04
N ASN A 211 2.31 15.16 2.47
CA ASN A 211 1.20 14.40 3.03
C ASN A 211 1.49 13.75 4.39
N LEU A 212 2.74 13.68 4.83
CA LEU A 212 3.13 13.17 6.16
C LEU A 212 3.59 14.28 7.11
N THR A 213 3.53 15.54 6.68
CA THR A 213 3.95 16.70 7.48
C THR A 213 3.19 16.77 8.79
N GLY A 214 3.93 16.94 9.90
CA GLY A 214 3.36 16.99 11.25
C GLY A 214 3.11 15.63 11.91
N ALA A 215 3.05 14.55 11.14
CA ALA A 215 2.81 13.20 11.67
C ALA A 215 4.10 12.39 11.85
N VAL A 216 5.10 12.65 11.02
CA VAL A 216 6.42 11.99 11.11
C VAL A 216 7.56 13.02 11.23
N LYS A 217 8.72 12.54 11.63
CA LYS A 217 9.94 13.34 11.78
C LYS A 217 11.08 12.74 10.94
N SER A 218 12.15 13.49 10.77
CA SER A 218 13.44 12.96 10.34
C SER A 218 14.36 12.85 11.54
N ALA A 219 15.03 11.72 11.72
CA ALA A 219 16.03 11.57 12.77
C ALA A 219 17.41 12.16 12.38
N PHE A 220 17.54 12.62 11.13
CA PHE A 220 18.77 13.27 10.69
C PHE A 220 18.83 14.71 11.21
N PRO A 221 19.95 15.14 11.80
CA PRO A 221 20.21 16.56 12.06
C PRO A 221 20.08 17.40 10.78
N VAL A 222 19.55 18.61 10.92
CA VAL A 222 19.40 19.55 9.78
C VAL A 222 20.76 19.82 9.15
N GLY A 223 20.86 19.71 7.82
CA GLY A 223 22.11 19.87 7.08
C GLY A 223 22.89 18.55 6.88
N THR A 224 22.38 17.41 7.35
CA THR A 224 22.97 16.11 7.00
C THR A 224 22.82 15.84 5.51
N THR A 225 23.92 15.52 4.83
CA THR A 225 24.00 15.20 3.39
C THR A 225 24.90 14.00 3.16
N LEU A 226 24.83 13.43 1.96
CA LEU A 226 25.85 12.49 1.51
C LEU A 226 27.18 13.22 1.35
N ALA A 227 28.26 12.72 1.96
CA ALA A 227 29.61 13.24 1.81
C ALA A 227 30.18 12.97 0.41
N ILE A 228 29.78 11.84 -0.17
CA ILE A 228 30.05 11.46 -1.56
C ILE A 228 28.68 11.29 -2.21
N ASN A 229 28.45 11.92 -3.35
CA ASN A 229 27.15 11.89 -4.03
C ASN A 229 26.86 10.52 -4.69
N SER A 230 27.18 9.45 -3.96
CA SER A 230 26.90 8.05 -4.35
C SER A 230 26.82 7.14 -3.12
N VAL A 231 26.09 6.04 -3.26
CA VAL A 231 26.05 4.93 -2.32
C VAL A 231 26.52 3.68 -3.05
N PRO A 232 27.82 3.36 -2.97
CA PRO A 232 28.34 2.16 -3.62
C PRO A 232 27.78 0.90 -2.97
N VAL A 233 27.41 -0.06 -3.84
CA VAL A 233 26.94 -1.40 -3.45
C VAL A 233 27.92 -2.43 -4.05
N SER A 234 28.55 -3.21 -3.21
CA SER A 234 29.50 -4.26 -3.64
C SER A 234 29.37 -5.49 -2.75
N ASN A 235 29.24 -6.66 -3.35
CA ASN A 235 29.12 -7.94 -2.64
C ASN A 235 28.03 -7.95 -1.53
N GLY A 236 26.90 -7.30 -1.79
CA GLY A 236 25.79 -7.21 -0.85
C GLY A 236 25.95 -6.16 0.24
N LEU A 237 27.03 -5.39 0.25
CA LEU A 237 27.30 -4.31 1.18
C LEU A 237 27.02 -2.95 0.53
N ALA A 238 26.09 -2.18 1.07
CA ALA A 238 25.91 -0.77 0.78
C ALA A 238 26.73 0.08 1.76
N THR A 239 27.49 1.05 1.27
CA THR A 239 28.25 1.98 2.11
C THR A 239 27.69 3.39 1.95
N VAL A 240 27.08 3.90 3.02
CA VAL A 240 26.50 5.26 3.08
C VAL A 240 27.48 6.16 3.79
N SER A 241 28.05 7.14 3.09
CA SER A 241 28.96 8.13 3.68
C SER A 241 28.22 9.46 3.87
N LEU A 242 28.09 9.87 5.14
CA LEU A 242 27.43 11.12 5.53
C LEU A 242 28.46 12.18 5.91
N ASN A 243 28.07 13.45 5.82
CA ASN A 243 28.88 14.55 6.32
C ASN A 243 28.93 14.56 7.86
N GLU A 244 29.83 15.35 8.44
CA GLU A 244 30.07 15.42 9.89
C GLU A 244 28.86 15.93 10.70
N THR A 245 27.90 16.61 10.05
CA THR A 245 26.68 17.10 10.73
C THR A 245 25.92 15.98 11.44
N VAL A 246 25.98 14.74 10.93
CA VAL A 246 25.32 13.58 11.56
C VAL A 246 25.86 13.29 12.98
N LEU A 247 27.07 13.72 13.31
CA LEU A 247 27.67 13.50 14.63
C LEU A 247 26.98 14.29 15.74
N SER A 248 26.23 15.36 15.40
CA SER A 248 25.43 16.12 16.37
C SER A 248 24.18 15.38 16.84
N ALA A 249 23.82 14.23 16.21
CA ALA A 249 22.70 13.40 16.66
C ALA A 249 23.01 12.77 18.02
N GLU A 250 22.07 12.88 18.96
CA GLU A 250 22.10 12.19 20.23
C GLU A 250 22.15 10.65 20.03
N PRO A 251 22.72 9.88 20.99
CA PRO A 251 22.90 8.44 20.84
C PRO A 251 21.62 7.69 20.41
N TYR A 252 20.47 7.98 21.01
CA TYR A 252 19.20 7.37 20.63
C TYR A 252 18.77 7.75 19.21
N LEU A 253 18.97 9.01 18.80
CA LEU A 253 18.67 9.44 17.43
C LEU A 253 19.57 8.76 16.42
N ARG A 254 20.81 8.37 16.80
CA ARG A 254 21.67 7.57 15.91
C ARG A 254 21.10 6.16 15.65
N GLU A 255 20.43 5.55 16.62
CA GLU A 255 19.70 4.30 16.38
C GLU A 255 18.57 4.51 15.36
N VAL A 256 17.73 5.54 15.56
CA VAL A 256 16.58 5.81 14.70
C VAL A 256 17.01 6.19 13.29
N LEU A 257 17.99 7.08 13.10
CA LEU A 257 18.51 7.42 11.77
C LEU A 257 19.15 6.22 11.07
N SER A 258 19.81 5.35 11.83
CA SER A 258 20.40 4.13 11.31
C SER A 258 19.31 3.17 10.82
N ALA A 259 18.23 3.03 11.61
CA ALA A 259 17.05 2.27 11.20
C ALA A 259 16.38 2.84 9.93
N GLN A 260 16.27 4.18 9.80
CA GLN A 260 15.77 4.82 8.59
C GLN A 260 16.59 4.42 7.36
N ILE A 261 17.92 4.51 7.44
CA ILE A 261 18.83 4.15 6.34
C ILE A 261 18.69 2.68 5.98
N VAL A 262 18.84 1.80 6.98
CA VAL A 262 18.88 0.35 6.76
C VAL A 262 17.55 -0.16 6.19
N LYS A 263 16.42 0.26 6.78
CA LYS A 263 15.09 -0.15 6.28
C LYS A 263 14.79 0.42 4.89
N THR A 264 15.19 1.65 4.60
CA THR A 264 15.03 2.23 3.25
C THR A 264 15.81 1.45 2.20
N LEU A 265 17.04 1.05 2.49
CA LEU A 265 17.88 0.32 1.55
C LEU A 265 17.55 -1.18 1.47
N SER A 266 16.84 -1.74 2.46
CA SER A 266 16.53 -3.17 2.53
C SER A 266 15.63 -3.69 1.40
N LYS A 267 14.87 -2.81 0.73
CA LYS A 267 14.04 -3.18 -0.44
C LYS A 267 14.83 -3.35 -1.74
N ILE A 268 16.13 -3.01 -1.73
CA ILE A 268 17.01 -3.28 -2.88
C ILE A 268 17.54 -4.71 -2.72
N PRO A 269 17.20 -5.67 -3.61
CA PRO A 269 17.49 -7.09 -3.43
C PRO A 269 18.99 -7.41 -3.33
N GLU A 270 19.83 -6.58 -3.93
CA GLU A 270 21.29 -6.76 -3.91
C GLU A 270 21.92 -6.36 -2.56
N ILE A 271 21.18 -5.65 -1.68
CA ILE A 271 21.70 -5.16 -0.40
C ILE A 271 21.29 -6.11 0.73
N ARG A 272 22.23 -6.64 1.44
CA ARG A 272 22.05 -7.49 2.64
C ARG A 272 22.64 -6.86 3.89
N ILE A 273 23.61 -5.98 3.73
CA ILE A 273 24.34 -5.32 4.82
C ILE A 273 24.49 -3.84 4.47
N VAL A 274 24.32 -2.98 5.47
CA VAL A 274 24.58 -1.56 5.35
C VAL A 274 25.68 -1.15 6.32
N ARG A 275 26.59 -0.28 5.88
CA ARG A 275 27.59 0.40 6.69
C ARG A 275 27.42 1.91 6.54
N ILE A 276 27.42 2.61 7.65
CA ILE A 276 27.29 4.06 7.68
C ILE A 276 28.64 4.65 8.11
N ASN A 277 29.20 5.55 7.30
CA ASN A 277 30.48 6.19 7.56
C ASN A 277 30.30 7.71 7.73
N VAL A 278 31.24 8.31 8.45
CA VAL A 278 31.44 9.76 8.54
C VAL A 278 32.92 10.02 8.30
N GLY A 279 33.25 10.72 7.22
CA GLY A 279 34.64 10.80 6.76
C GLY A 279 35.19 9.41 6.45
N THR A 280 36.34 9.07 7.05
CA THR A 280 37.01 7.76 6.91
C THR A 280 36.56 6.73 7.95
N SER A 281 35.83 7.14 8.98
CA SER A 281 35.42 6.28 10.10
C SER A 281 33.97 5.83 9.99
N SER A 282 33.64 4.70 10.64
CA SER A 282 32.27 4.26 10.76
C SER A 282 31.51 5.06 11.83
N LEU A 283 30.24 5.41 11.55
CA LEU A 283 29.35 6.02 12.54
C LEU A 283 29.12 5.03 13.68
N ILE A 284 29.41 5.47 14.91
CA ILE A 284 29.15 4.67 16.11
C ILE A 284 27.69 4.84 16.49
N VAL A 285 26.95 3.72 16.46
CA VAL A 285 25.55 3.61 16.90
C VAL A 285 25.54 2.71 18.13
N PRO A 286 24.88 3.12 19.26
CA PRO A 286 24.87 2.34 20.49
C PRO A 286 24.40 0.90 20.28
N ASN A 287 25.07 -0.05 20.92
CA ASN A 287 24.72 -1.48 20.91
C ASN A 287 24.50 -2.08 19.51
N THR A 288 25.15 -1.52 18.49
CA THR A 288 24.91 -1.86 17.09
C THR A 288 26.22 -2.22 16.39
N PRO A 289 26.26 -3.30 15.61
CA PRO A 289 27.44 -3.63 14.82
C PRO A 289 27.67 -2.61 13.71
N ILE A 290 28.92 -2.35 13.34
CA ILE A 290 29.29 -1.45 12.24
C ILE A 290 28.68 -1.90 10.90
N ARG A 291 28.59 -3.22 10.69
CA ARG A 291 27.96 -3.84 9.50
C ARG A 291 26.57 -4.33 9.91
N GLN A 292 25.54 -3.60 9.51
CA GLN A 292 24.17 -3.81 9.93
C GLN A 292 23.43 -4.67 8.91
N SER A 293 22.86 -5.79 9.35
CA SER A 293 21.95 -6.59 8.54
C SER A 293 20.69 -5.78 8.22
N THR A 294 20.11 -6.00 7.03
CA THR A 294 18.82 -5.41 6.64
C THR A 294 17.66 -5.77 7.56
N THR A 295 17.78 -6.82 8.37
CA THR A 295 16.78 -7.28 9.35
C THR A 295 17.02 -6.75 10.78
N LEU A 296 18.09 -5.99 11.02
CA LEU A 296 18.49 -5.58 12.37
C LEU A 296 17.43 -4.72 13.08
N TRP A 297 16.71 -3.87 12.35
CA TRP A 297 15.83 -2.84 12.89
C TRP A 297 14.34 -3.21 12.84
N GLU A 298 14.01 -4.50 12.89
CA GLU A 298 12.61 -4.96 12.91
C GLU A 298 11.81 -4.39 14.11
N LYS A 299 12.45 -4.05 15.22
CA LYS A 299 11.81 -3.40 16.36
C LYS A 299 11.09 -2.08 16.02
N PHE A 300 11.51 -1.39 14.95
CA PHE A 300 10.88 -0.18 14.46
C PHE A 300 9.84 -0.43 13.35
N SER A 301 9.64 -1.67 12.92
CA SER A 301 8.65 -1.98 11.89
C SER A 301 7.23 -1.87 12.45
N PRO A 302 6.31 -1.18 11.77
CA PRO A 302 4.90 -1.16 12.16
C PRO A 302 4.27 -2.55 12.10
N ASP A 303 4.83 -3.42 11.27
CA ASP A 303 4.36 -4.79 11.02
C ASP A 303 5.08 -5.84 11.89
N SER A 304 5.96 -5.42 12.82
CA SER A 304 6.64 -6.32 13.73
C SER A 304 5.75 -6.75 14.89
N ASN A 305 5.89 -8.02 15.30
CA ASN A 305 5.29 -8.57 16.53
C ASN A 305 3.78 -8.33 16.73
N ARG A 306 2.97 -8.62 15.72
CA ARG A 306 1.52 -8.72 15.89
C ARG A 306 1.13 -10.15 16.26
N GLU A 307 1.50 -10.58 17.47
CA GLU A 307 1.16 -11.91 17.99
C GLU A 307 -0.20 -11.98 18.70
N ALA A 308 -0.86 -10.83 18.86
CA ALA A 308 -2.14 -10.77 19.55
C ALA A 308 -3.23 -11.61 18.85
N ASP A 309 -3.97 -12.35 19.66
CA ASP A 309 -5.11 -13.13 19.22
C ASP A 309 -6.29 -12.22 18.83
N ALA A 310 -7.10 -12.63 17.87
CA ALA A 310 -8.29 -11.87 17.53
C ALA A 310 -9.33 -11.93 18.64
N LEU A 311 -10.10 -10.85 18.81
CA LEU A 311 -11.31 -10.83 19.63
C LEU A 311 -12.55 -10.96 18.75
N ALA A 312 -13.55 -11.70 19.22
CA ALA A 312 -14.85 -11.84 18.54
C ALA A 312 -15.98 -11.96 19.55
N ILE A 313 -17.21 -11.85 19.08
CA ILE A 313 -18.40 -11.93 19.94
C ILE A 313 -19.14 -13.22 19.64
N GLN A 314 -19.50 -13.94 20.70
CA GLN A 314 -20.42 -15.09 20.65
C GLN A 314 -21.49 -14.94 21.73
N ASN A 315 -22.76 -14.96 21.35
CA ASN A 315 -23.89 -14.79 22.27
C ASN A 315 -23.74 -13.56 23.19
N GLY A 316 -23.30 -12.44 22.63
CA GLY A 316 -23.05 -11.20 23.37
C GLY A 316 -21.82 -11.21 24.29
N LYS A 317 -21.02 -12.26 24.30
CA LYS A 317 -19.80 -12.36 25.13
C LYS A 317 -18.55 -12.23 24.29
N ILE A 318 -17.49 -11.68 24.88
CA ILE A 318 -16.19 -11.46 24.20
C ILE A 318 -15.35 -12.73 24.33
N PHE A 319 -14.86 -13.21 23.20
CA PHE A 319 -13.96 -14.34 23.10
C PHE A 319 -12.64 -13.93 22.48
N ARG A 320 -11.55 -14.54 22.98
CA ARG A 320 -10.23 -14.51 22.34
C ARG A 320 -10.10 -15.73 21.44
N MET A 321 -9.60 -15.51 20.24
CA MET A 321 -9.44 -16.55 19.23
C MET A 321 -7.98 -16.61 18.77
N ASN A 322 -7.41 -17.80 18.83
CA ASN A 322 -6.21 -18.14 18.07
C ASN A 322 -6.53 -19.27 17.09
N THR A 323 -5.52 -19.79 16.39
CA THR A 323 -5.70 -20.85 15.40
C THR A 323 -6.21 -22.16 15.99
N GLU A 324 -6.03 -22.40 17.28
CA GLU A 324 -6.31 -23.68 17.95
C GLU A 324 -7.47 -23.59 18.94
N VAL A 325 -7.57 -22.49 19.70
CA VAL A 325 -8.47 -22.37 20.86
C VAL A 325 -9.30 -21.09 20.78
N THR A 326 -10.57 -21.19 21.17
CA THR A 326 -11.45 -20.04 21.43
C THR A 326 -11.78 -20.04 22.93
N SER A 327 -11.44 -18.95 23.63
CA SER A 327 -11.64 -18.82 25.06
C SER A 327 -12.34 -17.52 25.44
N ALA A 328 -13.26 -17.57 26.40
CA ALA A 328 -13.92 -16.37 26.91
C ALA A 328 -12.92 -15.48 27.68
N ILE A 329 -13.07 -14.17 27.57
CA ILE A 329 -12.30 -13.21 28.37
C ILE A 329 -12.78 -13.29 29.81
N SER A 330 -11.85 -13.36 30.77
CA SER A 330 -12.11 -13.54 32.20
C SER A 330 -12.36 -12.25 32.98
N ASP A 331 -12.48 -11.09 32.34
CA ASP A 331 -12.74 -9.81 33.00
C ASP A 331 -14.17 -9.74 33.54
N ASN A 332 -14.32 -9.50 34.85
CA ASN A 332 -15.61 -9.52 35.55
C ASN A 332 -16.62 -8.48 35.00
N TYR A 333 -16.16 -7.33 34.56
CA TYR A 333 -17.04 -6.31 34.01
C TYR A 333 -17.55 -6.67 32.64
N PHE A 334 -16.65 -7.08 31.74
CA PHE A 334 -17.03 -7.44 30.37
C PHE A 334 -17.80 -8.76 30.30
N ASN A 335 -17.65 -9.64 31.28
CA ASN A 335 -18.44 -10.87 31.38
C ASN A 335 -19.92 -10.65 31.75
N SER A 336 -20.24 -9.52 32.41
CA SER A 336 -21.64 -9.23 32.80
C SER A 336 -22.45 -8.53 31.70
N GLY A 337 -21.79 -7.95 30.67
CA GLY A 337 -22.42 -7.20 29.59
C GLY A 337 -22.91 -8.08 28.44
N SER A 338 -23.60 -7.43 27.48
CA SER A 338 -23.90 -7.96 26.15
C SER A 338 -23.30 -7.03 25.11
N TRP A 339 -22.45 -7.57 24.24
CA TRP A 339 -21.55 -6.79 23.41
C TRP A 339 -21.79 -7.05 21.93
N PHE A 340 -21.67 -5.98 21.12
CA PHE A 340 -21.68 -6.03 19.65
C PHE A 340 -20.28 -6.31 19.10
N ALA A 341 -19.26 -5.63 19.64
CA ALA A 341 -17.87 -5.77 19.20
C ALA A 341 -16.91 -5.35 20.32
N ALA A 342 -15.68 -5.84 20.28
CA ALA A 342 -14.63 -5.49 21.23
C ALA A 342 -13.28 -5.35 20.53
N THR A 343 -12.33 -4.62 21.16
CA THR A 343 -10.93 -4.55 20.78
C THR A 343 -10.06 -4.40 22.04
N ALA A 344 -8.77 -4.64 21.90
CA ALA A 344 -7.78 -4.38 22.95
C ALA A 344 -6.57 -3.64 22.35
N ASN A 345 -5.77 -2.99 23.20
CA ASN A 345 -4.45 -2.54 22.79
C ASN A 345 -3.48 -3.73 22.67
N ARG A 346 -2.28 -3.48 22.16
CA ARG A 346 -1.28 -4.52 21.89
C ARG A 346 -0.91 -5.34 23.14
N ASP A 347 -0.79 -4.68 24.30
CA ASP A 347 -0.43 -5.33 25.57
C ASP A 347 -1.65 -5.93 26.30
N GLU A 348 -2.84 -5.83 25.71
CA GLU A 348 -4.13 -6.30 26.26
C GLU A 348 -4.46 -5.79 27.67
N ASN A 349 -3.87 -4.69 28.06
CA ASN A 349 -4.17 -4.02 29.33
C ASN A 349 -5.21 -2.90 29.21
N ILE A 350 -5.60 -2.55 27.98
CA ILE A 350 -6.74 -1.70 27.65
C ILE A 350 -7.71 -2.54 26.83
N LEU A 351 -8.91 -2.75 27.36
CA LEU A 351 -10.00 -3.46 26.69
C LEU A 351 -11.15 -2.49 26.44
N ALA A 352 -11.72 -2.54 25.26
CA ALA A 352 -12.84 -1.69 24.87
C ALA A 352 -13.92 -2.50 24.17
N ALA A 353 -15.18 -2.15 24.40
CA ALA A 353 -16.32 -2.80 23.79
C ALA A 353 -17.48 -1.84 23.53
N VAL A 354 -18.25 -2.17 22.51
CA VAL A 354 -19.51 -1.52 22.15
C VAL A 354 -20.65 -2.43 22.58
N THR A 355 -21.68 -1.88 23.25
CA THR A 355 -22.87 -2.62 23.66
C THR A 355 -23.64 -3.17 22.47
N GLU A 356 -24.43 -4.23 22.67
CA GLU A 356 -25.19 -4.92 21.63
C GLU A 356 -26.16 -4.00 20.89
N ASP A 357 -26.79 -3.05 21.62
CA ASP A 357 -27.66 -2.01 21.07
C ASP A 357 -26.89 -0.87 20.35
N ARG A 358 -25.55 -0.90 20.41
CA ARG A 358 -24.66 0.06 19.79
C ARG A 358 -24.82 1.50 20.28
N THR A 359 -25.26 1.68 21.52
CA THR A 359 -25.49 3.00 22.13
C THR A 359 -24.41 3.41 23.12
N LYS A 360 -23.61 2.45 23.62
CA LYS A 360 -22.55 2.74 24.59
C LYS A 360 -21.22 2.16 24.14
N PHE A 361 -20.18 2.94 24.32
CA PHE A 361 -18.80 2.53 24.11
C PHE A 361 -18.03 2.64 25.42
N VAL A 362 -17.44 1.53 25.86
CA VAL A 362 -16.74 1.41 27.14
C VAL A 362 -15.29 1.10 26.90
N VAL A 363 -14.39 1.85 27.50
CA VAL A 363 -12.95 1.60 27.52
C VAL A 363 -12.51 1.41 28.96
N GLN A 364 -11.87 0.29 29.26
CA GLN A 364 -11.29 -0.01 30.56
C GLN A 364 -9.77 -0.14 30.45
N ASN A 365 -9.05 0.59 31.29
CA ASN A 365 -7.61 0.47 31.44
C ASN A 365 -7.30 -0.19 32.77
N SER A 366 -6.62 -1.35 32.73
CA SER A 366 -6.26 -2.18 33.90
C SER A 366 -4.82 -1.97 34.38
N THR A 367 -4.08 -1.02 33.80
CA THR A 367 -2.67 -0.74 34.23
C THR A 367 -2.52 -0.12 35.60
N THR A 368 -3.61 0.35 36.19
CA THR A 368 -3.62 1.00 37.49
C THR A 368 -4.22 0.07 38.56
N ALA A 369 -3.83 0.25 39.82
CA ALA A 369 -4.35 -0.54 40.96
C ALA A 369 -5.89 -0.50 41.07
N THR A 370 -6.50 0.59 40.59
CA THR A 370 -7.94 0.71 40.43
C THR A 370 -8.22 0.88 38.92
N PRO A 371 -8.87 -0.08 38.26
CA PRO A 371 -9.19 0.02 36.86
C PRO A 371 -9.97 1.31 36.55
N ARG A 372 -9.50 2.08 35.58
CA ARG A 372 -10.20 3.29 35.11
C ARG A 372 -11.06 2.98 33.93
N ARG A 373 -12.28 3.47 33.94
CA ARG A 373 -13.26 3.28 32.87
C ARG A 373 -13.68 4.63 32.28
N VAL A 374 -13.80 4.64 30.97
CA VAL A 374 -14.42 5.75 30.22
C VAL A 374 -15.65 5.18 29.53
N LEU A 375 -16.80 5.81 29.75
CA LEU A 375 -18.06 5.48 29.09
C LEU A 375 -18.44 6.65 28.19
N ILE A 376 -18.75 6.34 26.92
CA ILE A 376 -19.22 7.28 25.92
C ILE A 376 -20.59 6.80 25.43
N GLU A 377 -21.56 7.70 25.42
CA GLU A 377 -22.90 7.46 24.88
C GLU A 377 -23.03 8.03 23.48
N GLY A 378 -23.80 7.37 22.63
CA GLY A 378 -24.02 7.75 21.24
C GLY A 378 -25.00 6.82 20.56
N GLN A 379 -24.95 6.74 19.23
CA GLN A 379 -25.81 5.87 18.44
C GLN A 379 -25.01 5.20 17.31
N GLY A 380 -25.37 3.96 17.02
CA GLY A 380 -24.88 3.23 15.86
C GLY A 380 -23.37 3.01 15.88
N PHE A 381 -22.75 2.90 17.06
CA PHE A 381 -21.30 2.66 17.17
C PHE A 381 -20.87 1.47 16.32
N ARG A 382 -19.77 1.66 15.62
CA ARG A 382 -19.10 0.66 14.79
C ARG A 382 -18.15 -0.20 15.63
N ILE A 383 -17.47 -1.11 14.99
CA ILE A 383 -16.44 -1.96 15.60
C ILE A 383 -15.29 -1.07 16.07
N PRO A 384 -14.92 -1.09 17.36
CA PRO A 384 -13.82 -0.27 17.86
C PRO A 384 -12.47 -0.77 17.34
N ARG A 385 -11.51 0.13 17.24
CA ARG A 385 -10.14 -0.15 16.79
C ARG A 385 -9.15 0.42 17.78
N SER A 386 -8.04 -0.25 18.02
CA SER A 386 -6.89 0.31 18.73
C SER A 386 -5.77 0.67 17.78
N ASP A 387 -4.91 1.59 18.18
CA ASP A 387 -3.71 1.94 17.46
C ASP A 387 -2.44 1.74 18.30
N ILE A 388 -1.29 1.91 17.68
CA ILE A 388 0.03 1.70 18.29
C ILE A 388 0.34 2.67 19.46
N PHE A 389 -0.44 3.73 19.62
CA PHE A 389 -0.31 4.71 20.72
C PHE A 389 -1.28 4.45 21.87
N ASP A 390 -1.83 3.24 21.97
CA ASP A 390 -2.86 2.85 22.94
C ASP A 390 -4.14 3.71 22.88
N ALA A 391 -4.38 4.37 21.76
CA ALA A 391 -5.61 5.10 21.53
C ALA A 391 -6.67 4.15 20.97
N ILE A 392 -7.87 4.19 21.57
CA ILE A 392 -9.00 3.38 21.15
C ILE A 392 -10.02 4.26 20.42
N TRP A 393 -10.31 3.89 19.19
CA TRP A 393 -11.16 4.61 18.26
C TRP A 393 -12.52 3.92 18.13
N VAL A 394 -13.60 4.71 18.05
CA VAL A 394 -14.92 4.24 17.66
C VAL A 394 -15.67 5.32 16.88
N THR A 395 -16.34 4.91 15.82
CA THR A 395 -17.19 5.78 15.01
C THR A 395 -18.65 5.45 15.28
N GLY A 396 -19.49 6.45 15.52
CA GLY A 396 -20.92 6.37 15.64
C GLY A 396 -21.60 7.35 14.69
N VAL A 397 -22.93 7.45 14.75
CA VAL A 397 -23.70 8.41 13.93
C VAL A 397 -23.30 9.84 14.34
N ASN A 398 -22.77 10.61 13.39
CA ASN A 398 -22.27 11.99 13.59
C ASN A 398 -21.20 12.12 14.69
N GLN A 399 -20.57 11.04 15.08
CA GLN A 399 -19.64 11.00 16.21
C GLN A 399 -18.40 10.18 15.88
N ILE A 400 -17.22 10.72 16.18
CA ILE A 400 -15.95 10.01 16.19
C ILE A 400 -15.36 10.22 17.56
N SER A 401 -15.18 9.14 18.31
CA SER A 401 -14.65 9.17 19.67
C SER A 401 -13.34 8.41 19.75
N VAL A 402 -12.36 9.03 20.38
CA VAL A 402 -11.06 8.42 20.68
C VAL A 402 -10.78 8.54 22.16
N VAL A 403 -10.42 7.43 22.78
CA VAL A 403 -9.95 7.42 24.17
C VAL A 403 -8.46 7.19 24.17
N GLN A 404 -7.72 8.16 24.70
CA GLN A 404 -6.28 8.10 24.88
C GLN A 404 -5.92 8.60 26.28
N ASN A 405 -5.03 7.92 26.99
CA ASN A 405 -4.64 8.27 28.36
C ASN A 405 -5.84 8.43 29.31
N ASN A 406 -6.85 7.58 29.18
CA ASN A 406 -8.12 7.62 29.94
C ASN A 406 -8.95 8.91 29.75
N ARG A 407 -8.78 9.61 28.63
CA ARG A 407 -9.54 10.81 28.28
C ARG A 407 -10.12 10.69 26.90
N VAL A 408 -11.27 11.29 26.69
CA VAL A 408 -11.85 11.46 25.37
C VAL A 408 -11.11 12.59 24.66
N VAL A 409 -10.61 12.30 23.45
CA VAL A 409 -9.83 13.24 22.62
C VAL A 409 -10.71 13.72 21.47
N ASN A 410 -10.66 15.01 21.18
CA ASN A 410 -11.35 15.58 20.04
C ASN A 410 -10.69 15.16 18.73
N VAL A 411 -11.53 14.75 17.76
CA VAL A 411 -11.08 14.40 16.41
C VAL A 411 -11.69 15.38 15.41
N SER A 412 -10.86 15.90 14.51
CA SER A 412 -11.29 16.67 13.35
C SER A 412 -10.75 16.05 12.06
N ILE A 413 -11.48 16.22 10.97
CA ILE A 413 -11.10 15.72 9.65
C ILE A 413 -11.18 16.87 8.67
N ASP A 414 -10.09 17.14 7.98
CA ASP A 414 -10.06 18.22 6.99
C ASP A 414 -10.92 17.88 5.77
N GLY A 415 -11.78 18.80 5.40
CA GLY A 415 -12.61 18.71 4.20
C GLY A 415 -13.73 17.66 4.24
N ILE A 416 -13.99 17.03 5.39
CA ILE A 416 -15.07 16.05 5.55
C ILE A 416 -15.86 16.35 6.83
N GLU A 417 -17.16 16.49 6.72
CA GLU A 417 -18.03 16.62 7.87
C GLU A 417 -18.27 15.25 8.54
N LYS A 418 -18.28 15.22 9.88
CA LYS A 418 -18.42 14.00 10.68
C LYS A 418 -19.66 13.18 10.34
N GLN A 419 -20.75 13.84 9.96
CA GLN A 419 -22.00 13.16 9.56
C GLN A 419 -21.85 12.28 8.31
N ASN A 420 -20.85 12.53 7.49
CA ASN A 420 -20.58 11.74 6.30
C ASN A 420 -19.59 10.59 6.56
N VAL A 421 -18.99 10.55 7.75
CA VAL A 421 -18.02 9.51 8.09
C VAL A 421 -18.72 8.29 8.66
N ILE A 422 -18.58 7.15 7.99
CA ILE A 422 -19.15 5.88 8.41
C ILE A 422 -18.20 5.15 9.36
N ASP A 423 -16.91 5.10 9.04
CA ASP A 423 -15.90 4.44 9.88
C ASP A 423 -14.53 5.09 9.72
N VAL A 424 -13.71 5.02 10.78
CA VAL A 424 -12.32 5.47 10.83
C VAL A 424 -11.45 4.33 11.35
N ILE A 425 -10.47 3.91 10.54
CA ILE A 425 -9.62 2.75 10.83
C ILE A 425 -8.16 3.21 10.85
N PRO A 426 -7.51 3.34 12.03
CA PRO A 426 -6.10 3.71 12.13
C PRO A 426 -5.20 2.65 11.51
N SER A 427 -4.07 3.09 10.94
CA SER A 427 -3.06 2.22 10.34
C SER A 427 -2.17 1.55 11.37
N PRO A 428 -1.48 0.46 10.99
CA PRO A 428 -0.50 -0.21 11.83
C PRO A 428 0.65 0.67 12.34
N ASP A 429 1.00 1.71 11.57
CA ASP A 429 2.01 2.70 11.97
C ASP A 429 1.43 3.85 12.83
N GLY A 430 0.10 3.89 12.99
CA GLY A 430 -0.60 4.91 13.75
C GLY A 430 -0.57 6.32 13.16
N VAL A 431 -0.02 6.49 11.96
CA VAL A 431 0.18 7.80 11.30
C VAL A 431 -0.88 8.07 10.24
N ARG A 432 -1.54 7.02 9.73
CA ARG A 432 -2.57 7.14 8.69
C ARG A 432 -3.90 6.58 9.20
N ALA A 433 -4.99 7.02 8.58
CA ALA A 433 -6.32 6.44 8.81
C ALA A 433 -7.03 6.19 7.49
N LEU A 434 -7.72 5.07 7.40
CA LEU A 434 -8.75 4.86 6.40
C LEU A 434 -10.04 5.52 6.88
N LEU A 435 -10.79 6.07 5.93
CA LEU A 435 -12.11 6.62 6.17
C LEU A 435 -13.07 6.01 5.14
N ILE A 436 -14.14 5.42 5.63
CA ILE A 436 -15.29 5.07 4.80
C ILE A 436 -16.23 6.26 4.88
N VAL A 437 -16.49 6.90 3.74
CA VAL A 437 -17.23 8.17 3.67
C VAL A 437 -18.45 8.00 2.79
N ASN A 438 -19.60 8.44 3.28
CA ASN A 438 -20.84 8.50 2.52
C ASN A 438 -20.83 9.73 1.60
N THR A 439 -21.18 9.54 0.35
CA THR A 439 -21.28 10.60 -0.67
C THR A 439 -22.62 10.52 -1.40
N ALA A 440 -22.90 11.48 -2.25
CA ALA A 440 -24.11 11.47 -3.08
C ALA A 440 -24.17 10.28 -4.07
N TYR A 441 -23.02 9.64 -4.35
CA TYR A 441 -22.88 8.55 -5.34
C TYR A 441 -22.67 7.17 -4.71
N GLY A 442 -22.65 7.07 -3.37
CA GLY A 442 -22.37 5.85 -2.63
C GLY A 442 -21.27 6.05 -1.61
N THR A 443 -20.65 4.97 -1.17
CA THR A 443 -19.58 5.00 -0.18
C THR A 443 -18.21 4.94 -0.81
N GLU A 444 -17.31 5.81 -0.38
CA GLU A 444 -15.93 5.89 -0.84
C GLU A 444 -14.95 5.46 0.23
N LEU A 445 -13.85 4.84 -0.18
CA LEU A 445 -12.70 4.60 0.68
C LEU A 445 -11.67 5.70 0.49
N ARG A 446 -11.38 6.42 1.56
CA ARG A 446 -10.38 7.49 1.59
C ARG A 446 -9.26 7.16 2.58
N ILE A 447 -8.13 7.82 2.42
CA ILE A 447 -6.99 7.74 3.33
C ILE A 447 -6.53 9.14 3.70
N GLY A 448 -6.23 9.35 4.98
CA GLY A 448 -5.71 10.61 5.50
C GLY A 448 -4.55 10.39 6.47
N THR A 449 -3.89 11.46 6.85
CA THR A 449 -2.75 11.46 7.78
C THR A 449 -3.21 11.92 9.16
N ILE A 450 -2.90 11.15 10.19
CA ILE A 450 -3.23 11.43 11.58
C ILE A 450 -2.12 12.28 12.18
N VAL A 451 -2.44 13.50 12.55
CA VAL A 451 -1.58 14.38 13.35
C VAL A 451 -2.12 14.45 14.76
N ARG A 452 -1.27 14.21 15.74
CA ARG A 452 -1.62 14.20 17.15
C ARG A 452 -0.95 15.32 17.89
N ASP A 453 -1.70 15.97 18.76
CA ASP A 453 -1.19 16.78 19.86
C ASP A 453 -1.73 16.27 21.21
N ASP A 454 -1.35 16.90 22.31
CA ASP A 454 -1.74 16.45 23.66
C ASP A 454 -3.25 16.47 23.93
N GLN A 455 -4.03 17.20 23.13
CA GLN A 455 -5.45 17.45 23.38
C GLN A 455 -6.34 17.16 22.18
N SER A 456 -5.77 16.98 20.98
CA SER A 456 -6.54 16.81 19.76
C SER A 456 -5.89 15.84 18.78
N ILE A 457 -6.73 15.28 17.95
CA ILE A 457 -6.32 14.46 16.81
C ILE A 457 -6.91 15.11 15.55
N LYS A 458 -6.06 15.32 14.55
CA LYS A 458 -6.48 15.84 13.24
C LYS A 458 -6.16 14.82 12.16
N ILE A 459 -7.12 14.58 11.28
CA ILE A 459 -6.89 13.78 10.06
C ILE A 459 -6.86 14.77 8.90
N ILE A 460 -5.69 14.91 8.29
CA ILE A 460 -5.39 15.88 7.23
C ILE A 460 -4.97 15.17 5.96
N TYR A 461 -4.82 15.90 4.86
CA TYR A 461 -4.43 15.38 3.54
C TYR A 461 -5.31 14.20 3.10
N VAL A 462 -6.63 14.32 3.33
CA VAL A 462 -7.58 13.26 2.99
C VAL A 462 -7.77 13.19 1.48
N ARG A 463 -7.52 12.03 0.91
CA ARG A 463 -7.68 11.76 -0.52
C ARG A 463 -8.43 10.46 -0.76
N LYS A 464 -9.01 10.29 -1.94
CA LYS A 464 -9.55 9.00 -2.38
C LYS A 464 -8.42 7.96 -2.44
N LEU A 465 -8.70 6.76 -1.98
CA LEU A 465 -7.75 5.64 -2.06
C LEU A 465 -8.02 4.76 -3.28
N ILE A 466 -9.29 4.63 -3.66
CA ILE A 466 -9.73 3.84 -4.81
C ILE A 466 -10.48 4.73 -5.78
N ARG A 467 -10.49 4.34 -7.08
CA ARG A 467 -11.31 5.01 -8.09
C ARG A 467 -12.80 4.72 -7.87
N ASP A 468 -13.65 5.49 -8.51
CA ASP A 468 -15.11 5.40 -8.38
C ASP A 468 -15.69 4.05 -8.85
N GLY A 469 -16.94 3.81 -8.48
CA GLY A 469 -17.72 2.66 -8.89
C GLY A 469 -17.84 1.57 -7.83
N PHE A 470 -17.35 1.81 -6.63
CA PHE A 470 -17.42 0.86 -5.51
C PHE A 470 -18.37 1.34 -4.42
N SER A 471 -19.03 0.38 -3.76
CA SER A 471 -19.83 0.60 -2.55
C SER A 471 -19.11 -0.03 -1.36
N VAL A 472 -18.12 0.66 -0.82
CA VAL A 472 -17.29 0.12 0.26
C VAL A 472 -18.07 0.11 1.56
N THR A 473 -18.23 -1.07 2.16
CA THR A 473 -18.95 -1.24 3.42
C THR A 473 -18.03 -1.51 4.60
N GLN A 474 -16.86 -2.11 4.34
CA GLN A 474 -15.85 -2.44 5.34
C GLN A 474 -14.45 -2.32 4.75
N ALA A 475 -13.49 -1.97 5.60
CA ALA A 475 -12.07 -2.00 5.27
C ALA A 475 -11.25 -2.41 6.49
N THR A 476 -10.07 -2.97 6.25
CA THR A 476 -9.10 -3.32 7.28
C THR A 476 -7.68 -3.25 6.71
N TRP A 477 -6.72 -2.89 7.54
CA TRP A 477 -5.31 -2.98 7.19
C TRP A 477 -4.85 -4.45 7.22
N GLN A 478 -4.23 -4.91 6.15
CA GLN A 478 -3.52 -6.18 6.14
C GLN A 478 -2.10 -6.00 6.68
N ASP A 479 -1.45 -4.94 6.25
CA ASP A 479 -0.13 -4.49 6.68
C ASP A 479 0.00 -2.96 6.54
N SER A 480 1.20 -2.39 6.71
CA SER A 480 1.42 -0.95 6.61
C SER A 480 1.27 -0.37 5.18
N GLU A 481 1.21 -1.20 4.16
CA GLU A 481 1.13 -0.79 2.75
C GLU A 481 -0.19 -1.24 2.08
N THR A 482 -0.83 -2.29 2.60
CA THR A 482 -1.97 -2.98 1.97
C THR A 482 -3.24 -2.90 2.81
N VAL A 483 -4.34 -2.59 2.16
CA VAL A 483 -5.69 -2.59 2.74
C VAL A 483 -6.56 -3.61 2.04
N LEU A 484 -7.36 -4.35 2.81
CA LEU A 484 -8.46 -5.15 2.28
C LEU A 484 -9.77 -4.38 2.47
N TYR A 485 -10.67 -4.45 1.48
CA TYR A 485 -11.99 -3.84 1.59
C TYR A 485 -13.07 -4.71 0.95
N LEU A 486 -14.29 -4.59 1.49
CA LEU A 486 -15.51 -5.20 0.97
C LEU A 486 -16.22 -4.20 0.05
N ASP A 487 -16.51 -4.65 -1.16
CA ASP A 487 -17.36 -3.94 -2.10
C ASP A 487 -18.67 -4.72 -2.29
N ASN A 488 -19.78 -4.06 -1.94
CA ASN A 488 -21.14 -4.62 -2.05
C ASN A 488 -21.90 -4.04 -3.25
N PHE A 489 -21.20 -3.53 -4.26
CA PHE A 489 -21.85 -3.05 -5.49
C PHE A 489 -22.54 -4.18 -6.26
N SER A 490 -22.03 -5.40 -6.16
CA SER A 490 -22.60 -6.61 -6.77
C SER A 490 -22.76 -7.73 -5.75
N GLU A 491 -23.70 -8.64 -6.00
CA GLU A 491 -23.85 -9.90 -5.27
C GLU A 491 -23.23 -11.05 -6.08
N PRO A 492 -22.34 -11.86 -5.53
CA PRO A 492 -21.80 -11.81 -4.15
C PRO A 492 -20.84 -10.64 -3.95
N ALA A 493 -20.76 -10.13 -2.71
CA ALA A 493 -19.82 -9.11 -2.31
C ALA A 493 -18.37 -9.51 -2.63
N SER A 494 -17.61 -8.59 -3.19
CA SER A 494 -16.23 -8.85 -3.58
C SER A 494 -15.25 -8.27 -2.57
N ILE A 495 -14.18 -9.03 -2.29
CA ILE A 495 -13.08 -8.61 -1.43
C ILE A 495 -11.90 -8.22 -2.33
N TYR A 496 -11.42 -7.01 -2.14
CA TYR A 496 -10.29 -6.45 -2.86
C TYR A 496 -9.13 -6.19 -1.92
N SER A 497 -7.91 -6.26 -2.46
CA SER A 497 -6.75 -5.61 -1.86
C SER A 497 -6.45 -4.32 -2.61
N VAL A 498 -6.00 -3.29 -1.91
CA VAL A 498 -5.51 -2.04 -2.50
C VAL A 498 -4.18 -1.65 -1.87
N ASP A 499 -3.23 -1.29 -2.71
CA ASP A 499 -1.99 -0.65 -2.29
C ASP A 499 -2.28 0.82 -1.93
N THR A 500 -1.92 1.22 -0.72
CA THR A 500 -2.31 2.52 -0.15
C THR A 500 -1.64 3.72 -0.79
N PHE A 501 -0.58 3.52 -1.54
CA PHE A 501 0.20 4.58 -2.17
C PHE A 501 -0.15 4.77 -3.64
N THR A 502 -0.29 3.65 -4.35
CA THR A 502 -0.61 3.66 -5.78
C THR A 502 -2.10 3.62 -6.06
N GLY A 503 -2.93 3.23 -5.07
CA GLY A 503 -4.37 3.03 -5.25
C GLY A 503 -4.72 1.85 -6.16
N PHE A 504 -3.76 0.99 -6.50
CA PHE A 504 -4.01 -0.16 -7.36
C PHE A 504 -4.75 -1.23 -6.59
N SER A 505 -5.99 -1.50 -7.02
CA SER A 505 -6.85 -2.52 -6.46
C SER A 505 -6.77 -3.81 -7.26
N LYS A 506 -6.81 -4.93 -6.54
CA LYS A 506 -6.88 -6.28 -7.11
C LYS A 506 -8.02 -7.04 -6.44
N SER A 507 -8.92 -7.61 -7.25
CA SER A 507 -9.91 -8.54 -6.74
C SER A 507 -9.22 -9.81 -6.23
N LEU A 508 -9.58 -10.24 -5.05
CA LEU A 508 -9.04 -11.44 -4.41
C LEU A 508 -10.04 -12.60 -4.47
N TYR A 509 -11.24 -12.39 -3.98
CA TYR A 509 -12.29 -13.39 -3.91
C TYR A 509 -13.66 -12.74 -3.65
N SER A 510 -14.73 -13.49 -3.90
CA SER A 510 -16.11 -13.10 -3.61
C SER A 510 -16.75 -14.10 -2.66
N GLN A 511 -17.57 -13.61 -1.74
CA GLN A 511 -18.29 -14.45 -0.78
C GLN A 511 -19.68 -13.86 -0.51
N LEU A 512 -20.71 -14.68 -0.68
CA LEU A 512 -22.08 -14.27 -0.43
C LEU A 512 -22.30 -13.96 1.06
N GLY A 513 -23.05 -12.89 1.35
CA GLY A 513 -23.40 -12.50 2.70
C GLY A 513 -22.24 -11.91 3.51
N SER A 514 -21.18 -11.45 2.88
CA SER A 514 -20.03 -10.85 3.55
C SER A 514 -20.42 -9.56 4.28
N ARG A 515 -20.09 -9.44 5.58
CA ARG A 515 -20.49 -8.32 6.42
C ARG A 515 -19.36 -7.58 7.12
N ASN A 516 -18.40 -8.31 7.68
CA ASN A 516 -17.26 -7.72 8.38
C ASN A 516 -15.98 -8.47 8.06
N LEU A 517 -14.88 -7.73 7.93
CA LEU A 517 -13.57 -8.22 7.57
C LEU A 517 -12.54 -7.81 8.63
N ALA A 518 -11.74 -8.76 9.11
CA ALA A 518 -10.63 -8.52 9.99
C ALA A 518 -9.36 -9.20 9.45
N SER A 519 -8.29 -8.43 9.33
CA SER A 519 -7.00 -8.92 8.83
C SER A 519 -5.86 -8.19 9.52
N VAL A 520 -4.74 -8.86 9.65
CA VAL A 520 -3.46 -8.28 10.04
C VAL A 520 -2.34 -9.18 9.50
N ILE A 521 -1.16 -8.62 9.27
CA ILE A 521 -0.01 -9.35 8.73
C ILE A 521 0.34 -10.57 9.59
N LYS A 522 0.67 -11.68 8.95
CA LYS A 522 1.06 -12.97 9.57
C LYS A 522 -0.02 -13.63 10.44
N ARG A 523 -1.26 -13.17 10.36
CA ARG A 523 -2.42 -13.76 11.04
C ARG A 523 -3.51 -14.11 10.04
N PRO A 524 -4.42 -15.03 10.39
CA PRO A 524 -5.56 -15.36 9.54
C PRO A 524 -6.41 -14.13 9.20
N THR A 525 -6.98 -14.12 8.01
CA THR A 525 -8.05 -13.17 7.68
C THR A 525 -9.37 -13.79 8.08
N TYR A 526 -10.17 -13.06 8.84
CA TYR A 526 -11.52 -13.47 9.25
C TYR A 526 -12.59 -12.70 8.50
N LEU A 527 -13.66 -13.39 8.13
CA LEU A 527 -14.84 -12.85 7.47
C LEU A 527 -16.10 -13.26 8.25
N THR A 528 -16.85 -12.27 8.74
CA THR A 528 -18.16 -12.51 9.34
C THR A 528 -19.23 -12.41 8.25
N LEU A 529 -20.14 -13.39 8.19
CA LEU A 529 -21.28 -13.40 7.29
C LEU A 529 -22.55 -12.83 7.95
N GLU A 530 -23.56 -12.53 7.15
CA GLU A 530 -24.87 -12.00 7.60
C GLU A 530 -25.61 -12.95 8.53
N ASP A 531 -25.46 -14.26 8.34
CA ASP A 531 -26.05 -15.31 9.19
C ASP A 531 -25.34 -15.47 10.55
N GLY A 532 -24.29 -14.67 10.81
CA GLY A 532 -23.48 -14.74 12.01
C GLY A 532 -22.36 -15.78 11.99
N SER A 533 -22.15 -16.45 10.86
CA SER A 533 -21.03 -17.37 10.69
C SER A 533 -19.72 -16.63 10.56
N LEU A 534 -18.66 -17.15 11.18
CA LEU A 534 -17.28 -16.69 11.02
C LEU A 534 -16.51 -17.65 10.13
N LEU A 535 -15.86 -17.11 9.12
CA LEU A 535 -14.94 -17.82 8.25
C LEU A 535 -13.52 -17.36 8.49
N GLU A 536 -12.58 -18.30 8.43
CA GLU A 536 -11.13 -18.06 8.48
C GLU A 536 -10.49 -18.40 7.15
N ARG A 537 -9.60 -17.54 6.66
CA ARG A 537 -8.84 -17.79 5.43
C ARG A 537 -7.60 -18.60 5.72
N VAL A 538 -7.55 -19.85 5.24
CA VAL A 538 -6.43 -20.78 5.41
C VAL A 538 -6.02 -21.31 4.04
N SER A 539 -4.76 -21.11 3.65
CA SER A 539 -4.19 -21.62 2.40
C SER A 539 -5.01 -21.33 1.14
N GLY A 540 -5.73 -20.21 1.13
CA GLY A 540 -6.56 -19.82 -0.01
C GLY A 540 -8.03 -20.24 0.06
N GLU A 541 -8.45 -20.99 1.06
CA GLU A 541 -9.83 -21.45 1.27
C GLU A 541 -10.47 -20.80 2.49
N TRP A 542 -11.83 -20.72 2.52
CA TRP A 542 -12.59 -20.28 3.67
C TRP A 542 -13.04 -21.47 4.51
N ILE A 543 -12.65 -21.48 5.79
CA ILE A 543 -12.98 -22.53 6.74
C ILE A 543 -13.89 -21.94 7.83
N GLY A 544 -15.02 -22.61 8.12
CA GLY A 544 -15.96 -22.18 9.16
C GLY A 544 -15.36 -22.31 10.57
N ARG A 545 -15.53 -21.26 11.39
CA ARG A 545 -15.11 -21.20 12.81
C ARG A 545 -16.29 -21.13 13.78
N GLY A 546 -17.50 -21.37 13.29
CA GLY A 546 -18.74 -21.32 14.09
C GLY A 546 -19.38 -19.94 14.12
N ASN A 547 -20.32 -19.75 15.05
CA ASN A 547 -21.10 -18.52 15.17
C ASN A 547 -20.38 -17.50 16.05
N LEU A 548 -19.39 -16.83 15.48
CA LEU A 548 -18.62 -15.75 16.07
C LEU A 548 -18.70 -14.54 15.15
N ILE A 549 -19.03 -13.38 15.68
CA ILE A 549 -19.21 -12.18 14.88
C ILE A 549 -18.21 -11.09 15.24
N ASN A 550 -18.03 -10.14 14.30
CA ASN A 550 -17.29 -8.91 14.49
C ASN A 550 -15.86 -9.14 15.03
N ALA A 551 -15.15 -10.07 14.39
CA ALA A 551 -13.74 -10.30 14.70
C ALA A 551 -12.91 -9.02 14.53
N THR A 552 -11.96 -8.80 15.45
CA THR A 552 -11.02 -7.68 15.44
C THR A 552 -9.65 -8.15 15.89
N TYR A 553 -8.62 -7.51 15.41
CA TYR A 553 -7.29 -7.68 15.97
C TYR A 553 -6.94 -6.51 16.88
N PRO A 554 -6.25 -6.76 18.02
CA PRO A 554 -5.62 -5.71 18.82
C PRO A 554 -4.63 -4.87 18.01
N GLY A 555 -4.49 -3.59 18.32
CA GLY A 555 -3.69 -2.60 17.59
C GLY A 555 -2.19 -2.69 17.70
#